data_7df712480c3a68371c3bb6ec3905e532
#
_entry.id   7df712480c3a68371c3bb6ec3905e532
#
_cell.length_a   1.000
_cell.length_b   1.000
_cell.length_c   1.000
_cell.angle_alpha   90.00
_cell.angle_beta   90.00
_cell.angle_gamma   90.00
#
_symmetry.space_group_name_H-M   'P 1'
#
loop_
_entity.id
_entity.type
_entity.pdbx_description
1 polymer ?
#
loop_
_entity_poly.entity_id
_entity_poly.type
_entity_poly.pdbx_seq_one_letter_code
_entity_poly.pdbx_strand_id
1 'polypeptide(L)'
;DGVIAYSFEDSVYVQFTNGETVRIARGGNALSTLSFMTDGRLMALSGNKFIAIDLSNGTREELLSWEFSDEPKAVEPPKDYIAEQQQSLVEYIKLQRKNRQEKDDAQKALAKENSSVAPTPFYFDKSHRLAGISVSPAGNFAVVATTESKPTRDDSDIMPHYIQEDSRIAAKPVRQRVADAESVNHELWLLNLKTGEKSELKYFNLPGYNDDVLADVKAENAKAKGETYEVNRLPRDITLLQSWYWTKPSIRWHKNGNAVAVMLEAWDNKDRWIATVDLANKTLENQHRLHDDAWVNYRFNAFDWLNDSETLYYQSEHTGYSHLYVQKPGEKPVALTSGRFIVDDLTLSSDDNYIYFKANMEHPGLYEVYRADLS
;
A
#
# COMPACT_ATOMS: atom_id res chain seq x y z
N ASP A 1 7.91 9.84 21.75
CA ASP A 1 9.03 10.19 22.60
C ASP A 1 9.83 11.44 22.16
N GLY A 2 9.25 12.33 21.35
CA GLY A 2 9.79 13.67 21.16
C GLY A 2 10.87 13.86 20.09
N VAL A 3 11.34 12.81 19.41
CA VAL A 3 12.21 12.95 18.23
C VAL A 3 11.33 13.07 16.99
N ILE A 4 11.57 14.11 16.18
CA ILE A 4 10.78 14.42 14.99
C ILE A 4 11.69 14.38 13.77
N ALA A 5 11.31 13.63 12.73
CA ALA A 5 11.94 13.68 11.43
C ALA A 5 11.00 14.38 10.42
N TYR A 6 11.54 15.31 9.67
CA TYR A 6 10.76 16.06 8.68
C TYR A 6 11.61 16.45 7.47
N SER A 7 10.95 16.63 6.34
CA SER A 7 11.57 17.19 5.13
C SER A 7 11.16 18.66 4.99
N PHE A 8 12.13 19.48 4.65
CA PHE A 8 11.93 20.88 4.32
C PHE A 8 12.79 21.22 3.09
N GLU A 9 12.16 21.71 2.05
CA GLU A 9 12.77 21.85 0.72
C GLU A 9 13.43 20.53 0.29
N ASP A 10 14.69 20.57 -0.15
CA ASP A 10 15.45 19.38 -0.59
C ASP A 10 16.26 18.73 0.53
N SER A 11 15.90 18.97 1.79
CA SER A 11 16.67 18.49 2.94
C SER A 11 15.78 17.72 3.91
N VAL A 12 16.40 16.77 4.62
CA VAL A 12 15.78 16.03 5.72
C VAL A 12 16.46 16.39 7.02
N TYR A 13 15.67 16.67 8.03
CA TYR A 13 16.07 17.07 9.35
C TYR A 13 15.53 16.12 10.42
N VAL A 14 16.29 15.97 11.47
CA VAL A 14 15.85 15.30 12.70
C VAL A 14 16.03 16.29 13.85
N GLN A 15 14.95 16.53 14.58
CA GLN A 15 14.93 17.31 15.80
C GLN A 15 14.85 16.38 16.99
N PHE A 16 15.85 16.46 17.87
CA PHE A 16 15.93 15.66 19.09
C PHE A 16 15.19 16.32 20.24
N THR A 17 14.93 15.56 21.30
CA THR A 17 14.22 16.01 22.51
C THR A 17 14.91 17.17 23.25
N ASN A 18 16.22 17.32 23.09
CA ASN A 18 17.00 18.43 23.64
C ASN A 18 16.86 19.73 22.81
N GLY A 19 16.06 19.73 21.74
CA GLY A 19 15.88 20.85 20.82
C GLY A 19 16.94 20.96 19.71
N GLU A 20 17.98 20.14 19.73
CA GLU A 20 18.98 20.08 18.67
C GLU A 20 18.35 19.59 17.36
N THR A 21 18.64 20.29 16.27
CA THR A 21 18.19 19.91 14.94
C THR A 21 19.39 19.60 14.04
N VAL A 22 19.44 18.39 13.53
CA VAL A 22 20.52 17.91 12.65
C VAL A 22 19.96 17.67 11.26
N ARG A 23 20.64 18.20 10.25
CA ARG A 23 20.35 17.88 8.84
C ARG A 23 21.06 16.60 8.45
N ILE A 24 20.27 15.54 8.11
CA ILE A 24 20.80 14.21 7.78
C ILE A 24 20.91 13.95 6.27
N ALA A 25 20.22 14.75 5.45
CA ALA A 25 20.31 14.67 4.00
C ALA A 25 20.10 16.05 3.35
N ARG A 26 20.77 16.31 2.22
CA ARG A 26 20.64 17.54 1.44
C ARG A 26 20.75 17.23 -0.05
N GLY A 27 19.77 17.71 -0.83
CA GLY A 27 19.78 17.61 -2.29
C GLY A 27 19.72 16.15 -2.79
N GLY A 28 19.89 15.97 -4.07
CA GLY A 28 19.87 14.65 -4.70
C GLY A 28 18.45 14.05 -4.75
N ASN A 29 18.35 12.73 -4.68
CA ASN A 29 17.06 12.07 -4.57
C ASN A 29 16.49 12.38 -3.18
N ALA A 30 15.50 13.27 -3.13
CA ALA A 30 14.84 13.64 -1.89
C ALA A 30 14.36 12.38 -1.16
N LEU A 31 14.76 12.26 0.11
CA LEU A 31 14.24 11.19 0.96
C LEU A 31 12.78 11.52 1.31
N SER A 32 11.91 10.56 1.14
CA SER A 32 10.48 10.69 1.47
C SER A 32 10.01 9.55 2.36
N THR A 33 8.74 9.56 2.75
CA THR A 33 8.14 8.50 3.57
C THR A 33 8.97 8.21 4.83
N LEU A 34 9.26 9.27 5.59
CA LEU A 34 10.08 9.17 6.80
C LEU A 34 9.31 8.46 7.91
N SER A 35 9.91 7.46 8.55
CA SER A 35 9.36 6.78 9.73
C SER A 35 10.47 6.22 10.61
N PHE A 36 10.23 6.21 11.92
CA PHE A 36 11.18 5.58 12.85
C PHE A 36 10.97 4.07 12.89
N MET A 37 12.08 3.34 12.92
CA MET A 37 12.11 1.90 13.12
C MET A 37 12.08 1.56 14.61
N THR A 38 11.77 0.30 14.93
CA THR A 38 11.73 -0.19 16.31
C THR A 38 13.10 -0.14 17.02
N ASP A 39 14.19 -0.13 16.25
CA ASP A 39 15.58 -0.03 16.75
C ASP A 39 16.09 1.43 16.82
N GLY A 40 15.24 2.42 16.54
CA GLY A 40 15.55 3.85 16.62
C GLY A 40 16.19 4.43 15.36
N ARG A 41 16.49 3.62 14.33
CA ARG A 41 16.93 4.12 13.04
C ARG A 41 15.79 4.85 12.32
N LEU A 42 16.14 5.76 11.41
CA LEU A 42 15.20 6.42 10.54
C LEU A 42 15.12 5.68 9.20
N MET A 43 13.93 5.20 8.89
CA MET A 43 13.64 4.63 7.58
C MET A 43 13.17 5.72 6.62
N ALA A 44 13.65 5.67 5.37
CA ALA A 44 13.30 6.62 4.33
C ALA A 44 13.21 5.94 2.96
N LEU A 45 12.31 6.44 2.12
CA LEU A 45 12.23 6.07 0.72
C LEU A 45 13.20 6.91 -0.12
N SER A 46 14.02 6.27 -0.95
CA SER A 46 14.97 6.87 -1.86
C SER A 46 14.88 6.25 -3.26
N GLY A 47 14.15 6.88 -4.15
CA GLY A 47 13.89 6.33 -5.49
C GLY A 47 13.05 5.04 -5.41
N ASN A 48 13.62 3.92 -5.84
CA ASN A 48 12.99 2.60 -5.81
C ASN A 48 13.50 1.71 -4.66
N LYS A 49 13.94 2.31 -3.55
CA LYS A 49 14.45 1.56 -2.39
C LYS A 49 14.13 2.22 -1.07
N PHE A 50 13.96 1.42 -0.04
CA PHE A 50 13.95 1.87 1.35
C PHE A 50 15.32 1.69 1.98
N ILE A 51 15.76 2.72 2.70
CA ILE A 51 17.01 2.74 3.45
C ILE A 51 16.74 2.98 4.92
N ALA A 52 17.51 2.35 5.81
CA ALA A 52 17.60 2.68 7.21
C ALA A 52 18.82 3.58 7.45
N ILE A 53 18.66 4.62 8.23
CA ILE A 53 19.72 5.60 8.58
C ILE A 53 19.93 5.53 10.09
N ASP A 54 21.14 5.18 10.49
CA ASP A 54 21.56 5.26 11.89
C ASP A 54 21.85 6.73 12.24
N LEU A 55 21.08 7.29 13.14
CA LEU A 55 21.16 8.69 13.53
C LEU A 55 22.40 9.02 14.37
N SER A 56 23.04 8.00 14.95
CA SER A 56 24.23 8.19 15.79
C SER A 56 25.52 8.41 14.98
N ASN A 57 25.62 7.81 13.80
CA ASN A 57 26.84 7.80 13.00
C ASN A 57 26.60 8.13 11.51
N GLY A 58 25.33 8.24 11.08
CA GLY A 58 24.95 8.58 9.71
C GLY A 58 25.09 7.43 8.70
N THR A 59 25.37 6.19 9.15
CA THR A 59 25.43 5.05 8.23
C THR A 59 24.05 4.75 7.63
N ARG A 60 24.07 4.27 6.38
CA ARG A 60 22.86 3.95 5.63
C ARG A 60 22.93 2.50 5.19
N GLU A 61 21.82 1.80 5.41
CA GLU A 61 21.64 0.42 5.02
C GLU A 61 20.43 0.32 4.09
N GLU A 62 20.56 -0.39 2.96
CA GLU A 62 19.45 -0.70 2.09
C GLU A 62 18.61 -1.84 2.70
N LEU A 63 17.34 -1.58 2.98
CA LEU A 63 16.41 -2.58 3.52
C LEU A 63 15.77 -3.41 2.43
N LEU A 64 15.35 -2.76 1.34
CA LEU A 64 14.78 -3.39 0.16
C LEU A 64 14.87 -2.46 -1.03
N SER A 65 14.89 -3.05 -2.22
CA SER A 65 14.65 -2.37 -3.50
C SER A 65 13.72 -3.20 -4.38
N TRP A 66 13.15 -2.59 -5.41
CA TRP A 66 12.27 -3.28 -6.36
C TRP A 66 12.49 -2.81 -7.78
N GLU A 67 12.19 -3.71 -8.72
CA GLU A 67 12.26 -3.45 -10.15
C GLU A 67 11.04 -3.99 -10.88
N PHE A 68 10.55 -3.26 -11.88
CA PHE A 68 9.52 -3.71 -12.81
C PHE A 68 10.18 -4.25 -14.07
N SER A 69 10.77 -5.43 -13.95
CA SER A 69 11.52 -6.11 -15.01
C SER A 69 11.48 -7.63 -14.81
N ASP A 70 11.84 -8.36 -15.86
CA ASP A 70 12.04 -9.79 -15.71
C ASP A 70 13.21 -10.07 -14.76
N GLU A 71 13.01 -10.96 -13.79
CA GLU A 71 14.09 -11.41 -12.92
C GLU A 71 15.23 -12.02 -13.77
N PRO A 72 16.50 -11.66 -13.48
CA PRO A 72 17.64 -12.24 -14.19
C PRO A 72 17.62 -13.76 -14.11
N LYS A 73 17.40 -14.43 -15.24
CA LYS A 73 17.34 -15.90 -15.28
C LYS A 73 18.73 -16.48 -15.22
N ALA A 74 18.90 -17.49 -14.39
CA ALA A 74 20.07 -18.37 -14.48
C ALA A 74 20.18 -18.94 -15.90
N VAL A 75 21.40 -19.10 -16.41
CA VAL A 75 21.60 -19.64 -17.76
C VAL A 75 21.17 -21.10 -17.76
N GLU A 76 20.00 -21.38 -18.34
CA GLU A 76 19.50 -22.76 -18.44
C GLU A 76 20.42 -23.64 -19.31
N PRO A 77 20.59 -24.95 -18.97
CA PRO A 77 21.26 -25.87 -19.85
C PRO A 77 20.50 -26.03 -21.18
N PRO A 78 21.22 -26.32 -22.28
CA PRO A 78 20.55 -26.57 -23.55
C PRO A 78 19.54 -27.70 -23.40
N LYS A 79 18.37 -27.55 -24.01
CA LYS A 79 17.24 -28.48 -23.89
C LYS A 79 17.12 -29.44 -25.08
N ASP A 80 17.98 -29.29 -26.08
CA ASP A 80 17.95 -30.13 -27.27
C ASP A 80 19.36 -30.59 -27.70
N TYR A 81 19.40 -31.69 -28.41
CA TYR A 81 20.63 -32.33 -28.84
C TYR A 81 21.51 -31.44 -29.72
N ILE A 82 20.93 -30.61 -30.57
CA ILE A 82 21.67 -29.71 -31.47
C ILE A 82 22.36 -28.62 -30.62
N ALA A 83 21.67 -28.02 -29.68
CA ALA A 83 22.24 -27.01 -28.78
C ALA A 83 23.32 -27.61 -27.88
N GLU A 84 23.16 -28.86 -27.40
CA GLU A 84 24.21 -29.59 -26.65
C GLU A 84 25.47 -29.83 -27.49
N GLN A 85 25.31 -30.27 -28.74
CA GLN A 85 26.44 -30.49 -29.67
C GLN A 85 27.12 -29.14 -30.01
N GLN A 86 26.37 -28.10 -30.26
CA GLN A 86 26.97 -26.78 -30.53
C GLN A 86 27.73 -26.24 -29.30
N GLN A 87 27.20 -26.44 -28.09
CA GLN A 87 27.94 -26.05 -26.89
C GLN A 87 29.21 -26.88 -26.65
N SER A 88 29.22 -28.17 -26.99
CA SER A 88 30.41 -29.01 -26.88
C SER A 88 31.51 -28.63 -27.87
N LEU A 89 31.15 -28.09 -29.01
CA LEU A 89 32.09 -27.68 -30.06
C LEU A 89 32.72 -26.29 -29.81
N VAL A 90 32.13 -25.47 -28.94
CA VAL A 90 32.63 -24.11 -28.64
C VAL A 90 33.07 -24.01 -27.19
N GLU A 91 34.32 -24.46 -26.92
CA GLU A 91 34.92 -24.40 -25.58
C GLU A 91 34.84 -23.02 -24.91
N TYR A 92 34.91 -21.94 -25.72
CA TYR A 92 34.80 -20.59 -25.25
C TYR A 92 33.42 -20.29 -24.63
N ILE A 93 32.31 -20.73 -25.26
CA ILE A 93 30.95 -20.53 -24.71
C ILE A 93 30.75 -21.34 -23.43
N LYS A 94 31.30 -22.56 -23.39
CA LYS A 94 31.26 -23.40 -22.21
C LYS A 94 32.02 -22.77 -21.03
N LEU A 95 33.20 -22.23 -21.29
CA LEU A 95 34.00 -21.53 -20.30
C LEU A 95 33.30 -20.25 -19.79
N GLN A 96 32.77 -19.44 -20.70
CA GLN A 96 32.02 -18.22 -20.38
C GLN A 96 30.80 -18.53 -19.48
N ARG A 97 30.09 -19.60 -19.81
CA ARG A 97 28.93 -20.05 -19.03
C ARG A 97 29.33 -20.50 -17.62
N LYS A 98 30.40 -21.32 -17.53
CA LYS A 98 30.95 -21.77 -16.24
C LYS A 98 31.35 -20.58 -15.37
N ASN A 99 32.10 -19.62 -15.92
CA ASN A 99 32.54 -18.45 -15.20
C ASN A 99 31.39 -17.58 -14.73
N ARG A 100 30.31 -17.48 -15.52
CA ARG A 100 29.09 -16.73 -15.15
C ARG A 100 28.38 -17.42 -13.98
N GLN A 101 28.21 -18.74 -14.07
CA GLN A 101 27.61 -19.52 -13.00
C GLN A 101 28.41 -19.42 -11.69
N GLU A 102 29.73 -19.58 -11.76
CA GLU A 102 30.61 -19.46 -10.59
C GLU A 102 30.54 -18.06 -9.96
N LYS A 103 30.45 -17.02 -10.80
CA LYS A 103 30.29 -15.65 -10.32
C LYS A 103 28.93 -15.45 -9.63
N ASP A 104 27.85 -15.94 -10.20
CA ASP A 104 26.49 -15.85 -9.64
C ASP A 104 26.41 -16.63 -8.30
N ASP A 105 27.00 -17.84 -8.25
CA ASP A 105 27.03 -18.64 -7.03
C ASP A 105 27.88 -17.96 -5.93
N ALA A 106 29.00 -17.38 -6.29
CA ALA A 106 29.84 -16.63 -5.35
C ALA A 106 29.13 -15.37 -4.83
N GLN A 107 28.40 -14.64 -5.68
CA GLN A 107 27.60 -13.49 -5.27
C GLN A 107 26.46 -13.89 -4.33
N LYS A 108 25.76 -14.98 -4.63
CA LYS A 108 24.70 -15.50 -3.76
C LYS A 108 25.23 -15.97 -2.41
N ALA A 109 26.37 -16.66 -2.39
CA ALA A 109 27.05 -17.05 -1.15
C ALA A 109 27.48 -15.85 -0.33
N LEU A 110 28.09 -14.84 -0.98
CA LEU A 110 28.52 -13.59 -0.34
C LEU A 110 27.34 -12.82 0.25
N ALA A 111 26.25 -12.70 -0.51
CA ALA A 111 25.04 -12.01 -0.04
C ALA A 111 24.40 -12.72 1.17
N LYS A 112 24.51 -14.06 1.24
CA LYS A 112 23.98 -14.84 2.36
C LYS A 112 24.79 -14.72 3.63
N GLU A 113 26.12 -14.57 3.50
CA GLU A 113 27.06 -14.59 4.62
C GLU A 113 27.49 -13.18 5.08
N ASN A 114 27.27 -12.17 4.25
CA ASN A 114 27.79 -10.82 4.48
C ASN A 114 26.67 -9.77 4.46
N SER A 115 26.32 -9.27 5.64
CA SER A 115 25.32 -8.21 5.82
C SER A 115 25.68 -6.86 5.18
N SER A 116 26.91 -6.69 4.71
CA SER A 116 27.32 -5.46 3.97
C SER A 116 26.94 -5.47 2.49
N VAL A 117 26.46 -6.61 1.97
CA VAL A 117 25.95 -6.72 0.61
C VAL A 117 24.48 -6.32 0.59
N ALA A 118 24.11 -5.40 -0.32
CA ALA A 118 22.72 -4.98 -0.47
C ALA A 118 21.80 -6.18 -0.82
N PRO A 119 20.56 -6.21 -0.31
CA PRO A 119 19.60 -7.26 -0.65
C PRO A 119 19.32 -7.32 -2.15
N THR A 120 19.02 -8.50 -2.66
CA THR A 120 18.56 -8.66 -4.04
C THR A 120 17.24 -7.91 -4.23
N PRO A 121 17.06 -7.13 -5.31
CA PRO A 121 15.79 -6.46 -5.59
C PRO A 121 14.62 -7.44 -5.71
N PHE A 122 13.42 -7.00 -5.32
CA PHE A 122 12.19 -7.71 -5.63
C PHE A 122 11.74 -7.36 -7.05
N TYR A 123 11.53 -8.38 -7.88
CA TYR A 123 11.13 -8.21 -9.27
C TYR A 123 9.61 -8.34 -9.40
N PHE A 124 8.98 -7.38 -10.10
CA PHE A 124 7.57 -7.39 -10.46
C PHE A 124 7.42 -7.34 -11.98
N ASP A 125 6.26 -7.73 -12.47
CA ASP A 125 5.98 -7.73 -13.91
C ASP A 125 6.25 -6.34 -14.52
N LYS A 126 6.95 -6.33 -15.65
CA LYS A 126 7.34 -5.11 -16.39
C LYS A 126 6.16 -4.31 -16.93
N SER A 127 4.99 -4.95 -17.08
CA SER A 127 3.74 -4.28 -17.45
C SER A 127 3.07 -3.57 -16.28
N HIS A 128 3.57 -3.74 -15.05
CA HIS A 128 3.01 -3.16 -13.84
C HIS A 128 3.78 -1.92 -13.38
N ARG A 129 3.18 -1.21 -12.44
CA ARG A 129 3.75 -0.09 -11.71
C ARG A 129 3.39 -0.19 -10.23
N LEU A 130 4.12 0.52 -9.40
CA LEU A 130 3.84 0.62 -7.98
C LEU A 130 2.54 1.41 -7.75
N ALA A 131 1.61 0.83 -7.00
CA ALA A 131 0.40 1.50 -6.51
C ALA A 131 0.52 1.92 -5.04
N GLY A 132 1.27 1.16 -4.24
CA GLY A 132 1.54 1.47 -2.83
C GLY A 132 2.61 0.57 -2.24
N ILE A 133 3.31 1.07 -1.23
CA ILE A 133 4.30 0.29 -0.49
C ILE A 133 4.41 0.80 0.93
N SER A 134 4.53 -0.11 1.87
CA SER A 134 4.81 0.21 3.27
C SER A 134 5.68 -0.87 3.91
N VAL A 135 6.73 -0.44 4.58
CA VAL A 135 7.69 -1.34 5.26
C VAL A 135 7.37 -1.37 6.74
N SER A 136 7.46 -2.55 7.33
CA SER A 136 7.31 -2.76 8.77
C SER A 136 8.32 -1.91 9.57
N PRO A 137 7.91 -1.28 10.67
CA PRO A 137 8.85 -0.61 11.58
C PRO A 137 9.96 -1.52 12.12
N ALA A 138 9.75 -2.84 12.16
CA ALA A 138 10.78 -3.81 12.51
C ALA A 138 11.76 -4.13 11.37
N GLY A 139 11.52 -3.63 10.15
CA GLY A 139 12.39 -3.86 8.99
C GLY A 139 12.43 -5.31 8.48
N ASN A 140 11.42 -6.11 8.81
CA ASN A 140 11.40 -7.55 8.48
C ASN A 140 10.40 -7.91 7.38
N PHE A 141 9.38 -7.09 7.15
CA PHE A 141 8.36 -7.28 6.12
C PHE A 141 8.04 -5.98 5.39
N ALA A 142 7.46 -6.11 4.20
CA ALA A 142 6.81 -5.01 3.51
C ALA A 142 5.51 -5.50 2.84
N VAL A 143 4.51 -4.62 2.77
CA VAL A 143 3.32 -4.82 1.96
C VAL A 143 3.42 -3.92 0.75
N VAL A 144 3.25 -4.50 -0.43
CA VAL A 144 3.35 -3.81 -1.73
C VAL A 144 2.07 -4.02 -2.52
N ALA A 145 1.57 -2.97 -3.14
CA ALA A 145 0.51 -3.05 -4.13
C ALA A 145 1.06 -2.66 -5.49
N THR A 146 0.80 -3.50 -6.48
CA THR A 146 1.12 -3.26 -7.89
C THR A 146 -0.15 -3.17 -8.71
N THR A 147 -0.09 -2.49 -9.83
CA THR A 147 -1.20 -2.40 -10.78
C THR A 147 -0.68 -2.34 -12.20
N GLU A 148 -1.46 -2.84 -13.13
CA GLU A 148 -1.11 -2.82 -14.55
C GLU A 148 -0.94 -1.38 -15.06
N SER A 149 0.12 -1.14 -15.82
CA SER A 149 0.41 0.16 -16.44
C SER A 149 -0.39 0.29 -17.72
N LYS A 150 -1.64 0.73 -17.61
CA LYS A 150 -2.48 1.02 -18.77
C LYS A 150 -2.53 2.52 -19.05
N PRO A 151 -2.64 2.94 -20.34
CA PRO A 151 -2.99 4.31 -20.65
C PRO A 151 -4.32 4.67 -19.99
N THR A 152 -4.34 5.74 -19.23
CA THR A 152 -5.57 6.18 -18.54
C THR A 152 -6.46 7.06 -19.40
N ARG A 153 -6.10 7.28 -20.65
CA ARG A 153 -6.86 8.14 -21.57
C ARG A 153 -6.34 7.99 -23.00
N ASP A 154 -7.17 8.40 -23.97
CA ASP A 154 -6.77 8.60 -25.36
C ASP A 154 -5.91 9.88 -25.49
N ASP A 155 -4.85 9.84 -26.28
CA ASP A 155 -3.98 11.00 -26.55
C ASP A 155 -4.70 12.13 -27.26
N SER A 156 -5.85 11.86 -27.89
CA SER A 156 -6.73 12.86 -28.49
C SER A 156 -7.53 13.71 -27.48
N ASP A 157 -7.64 13.27 -26.22
CA ASP A 157 -8.33 13.98 -25.17
C ASP A 157 -7.47 15.15 -24.66
N ILE A 158 -7.54 16.29 -25.35
CA ILE A 158 -6.79 17.49 -25.04
C ILE A 158 -7.71 18.67 -24.73
N MET A 159 -7.23 19.59 -23.89
CA MET A 159 -7.84 20.89 -23.68
C MET A 159 -6.87 22.00 -24.11
N PRO A 160 -7.24 22.83 -25.10
CA PRO A 160 -6.40 23.93 -25.52
C PRO A 160 -6.41 25.06 -24.47
N HIS A 161 -5.24 25.46 -24.05
CA HIS A 161 -5.01 26.65 -23.24
C HIS A 161 -4.56 27.79 -24.16
N TYR A 162 -5.44 28.75 -24.37
CA TYR A 162 -5.25 29.86 -25.32
C TYR A 162 -4.38 30.99 -24.75
N ILE A 163 -4.30 31.11 -23.44
CA ILE A 163 -3.55 32.17 -22.77
C ILE A 163 -2.30 31.58 -22.12
N GLN A 164 -1.14 31.82 -22.73
CA GLN A 164 0.17 31.40 -22.24
C GLN A 164 1.11 32.64 -22.27
N GLU A 165 2.15 32.61 -21.44
CA GLU A 165 3.16 33.68 -21.36
C GLU A 165 3.93 33.86 -22.68
N ASP A 166 4.12 32.78 -23.43
CA ASP A 166 4.78 32.81 -24.76
C ASP A 166 3.85 33.15 -25.92
N SER A 167 2.60 33.54 -25.62
CA SER A 167 1.56 33.88 -26.62
C SER A 167 1.18 32.76 -27.57
N ARG A 168 1.48 31.50 -27.23
CA ARG A 168 1.11 30.31 -28.00
C ARG A 168 -0.02 29.53 -27.34
N ILE A 169 -0.64 28.67 -28.12
CA ILE A 169 -1.66 27.75 -27.61
C ILE A 169 -0.96 26.49 -27.12
N ALA A 170 -1.16 26.13 -25.85
CA ALA A 170 -0.71 24.87 -25.30
C ALA A 170 -1.85 23.85 -25.26
N ALA A 171 -1.67 22.69 -25.87
CA ALA A 171 -2.57 21.57 -25.74
C ALA A 171 -2.20 20.79 -24.46
N LYS A 172 -3.09 20.78 -23.46
CA LYS A 172 -2.90 20.01 -22.22
C LYS A 172 -3.78 18.77 -22.23
N PRO A 173 -3.23 17.63 -21.82
CA PRO A 173 -4.01 16.43 -21.62
C PRO A 173 -5.10 16.66 -20.56
N VAL A 174 -6.30 16.16 -20.80
CA VAL A 174 -7.41 16.16 -19.85
C VAL A 174 -7.57 14.79 -19.18
N ARG A 175 -8.39 14.73 -18.13
CA ARG A 175 -8.75 13.47 -17.50
C ARG A 175 -9.53 12.59 -18.48
N GLN A 176 -9.37 11.29 -18.32
CA GLN A 176 -10.19 10.29 -19.01
C GLN A 176 -11.68 10.55 -18.74
N ARG A 177 -12.50 10.30 -19.75
CA ARG A 177 -13.96 10.36 -19.60
C ARG A 177 -14.42 9.19 -18.71
N VAL A 178 -15.43 9.42 -17.91
CA VAL A 178 -15.97 8.41 -16.98
C VAL A 178 -16.43 7.15 -17.74
N ALA A 179 -17.01 7.33 -18.94
CA ALA A 179 -17.51 6.21 -19.74
C ALA A 179 -16.39 5.35 -20.36
N ASP A 180 -15.18 5.90 -20.48
CA ASP A 180 -14.04 5.23 -21.11
C ASP A 180 -13.06 4.68 -20.06
N ALA A 181 -13.33 4.90 -18.77
CA ALA A 181 -12.48 4.44 -17.69
C ALA A 181 -12.58 2.92 -17.53
N GLU A 182 -11.46 2.23 -17.75
CA GLU A 182 -11.36 0.81 -17.40
C GLU A 182 -11.25 0.66 -15.88
N SER A 183 -11.71 -0.49 -15.38
CA SER A 183 -11.53 -0.85 -13.99
C SER A 183 -10.04 -1.03 -13.64
N VAL A 184 -9.70 -0.70 -12.40
CA VAL A 184 -8.36 -0.86 -11.86
C VAL A 184 -8.37 -1.93 -10.78
N ASN A 185 -7.44 -2.87 -10.86
CA ASN A 185 -7.19 -3.85 -9.84
C ASN A 185 -5.76 -3.69 -9.30
N HIS A 186 -5.58 -3.85 -7.99
CA HIS A 186 -4.27 -3.93 -7.37
C HIS A 186 -3.95 -5.39 -7.04
N GLU A 187 -2.75 -5.83 -7.39
CA GLU A 187 -2.17 -7.04 -6.83
C GLU A 187 -1.46 -6.68 -5.54
N LEU A 188 -1.79 -7.38 -4.46
CA LEU A 188 -1.21 -7.14 -3.15
C LEU A 188 -0.17 -8.21 -2.83
N TRP A 189 1.00 -7.78 -2.35
CA TRP A 189 2.15 -8.64 -2.09
C TRP A 189 2.67 -8.47 -0.67
N LEU A 190 3.00 -9.56 -0.01
CA LEU A 190 3.79 -9.59 1.21
C LEU A 190 5.24 -9.96 0.85
N LEU A 191 6.18 -9.09 1.22
CA LEU A 191 7.61 -9.31 1.08
C LEU A 191 8.22 -9.65 2.44
N ASN A 192 8.95 -10.73 2.52
CA ASN A 192 9.80 -11.05 3.68
C ASN A 192 11.22 -10.58 3.39
N LEU A 193 11.65 -9.51 4.08
CA LEU A 193 12.94 -8.87 3.81
C LEU A 193 14.14 -9.68 4.31
N LYS A 194 13.91 -10.64 5.24
CA LYS A 194 14.97 -11.52 5.72
C LYS A 194 15.25 -12.70 4.80
N THR A 195 14.18 -13.23 4.17
CA THR A 195 14.31 -14.42 3.30
C THR A 195 14.34 -14.08 1.82
N GLY A 196 13.96 -12.84 1.43
CA GLY A 196 13.77 -12.45 0.04
C GLY A 196 12.51 -13.05 -0.60
N GLU A 197 11.61 -13.64 0.18
CA GLU A 197 10.40 -14.26 -0.34
C GLU A 197 9.33 -13.21 -0.65
N LYS A 198 8.68 -13.35 -1.81
CA LYS A 198 7.54 -12.57 -2.28
C LYS A 198 6.30 -13.48 -2.37
N SER A 199 5.22 -13.13 -1.70
CA SER A 199 3.97 -13.90 -1.67
C SER A 199 2.79 -12.99 -2.00
N GLU A 200 1.91 -13.44 -2.90
CA GLU A 200 0.70 -12.69 -3.25
C GLU A 200 -0.38 -12.88 -2.19
N LEU A 201 -0.98 -11.78 -1.75
CA LEU A 201 -2.10 -11.74 -0.82
C LEU A 201 -3.41 -11.72 -1.62
N LYS A 202 -4.07 -12.88 -1.69
CA LYS A 202 -5.31 -13.06 -2.46
C LYS A 202 -6.53 -12.49 -1.75
N TYR A 203 -7.50 -11.97 -2.52
CA TYR A 203 -8.73 -11.36 -2.01
C TYR A 203 -9.89 -12.34 -1.78
N PHE A 204 -9.74 -13.62 -2.12
CA PHE A 204 -10.85 -14.59 -2.09
C PHE A 204 -11.48 -14.78 -0.69
N ASN A 205 -10.77 -14.46 0.39
CA ASN A 205 -11.28 -14.50 1.77
C ASN A 205 -12.11 -13.27 2.15
N LEU A 206 -12.16 -12.23 1.30
CA LEU A 206 -12.95 -11.04 1.59
C LEU A 206 -14.45 -11.33 1.34
N PRO A 207 -15.33 -11.10 2.31
CA PRO A 207 -16.76 -11.29 2.12
C PRO A 207 -17.29 -10.36 1.02
N GLY A 208 -18.04 -10.91 0.08
CA GLY A 208 -18.60 -10.17 -1.06
C GLY A 208 -17.64 -9.95 -2.22
N TYR A 209 -16.43 -10.53 -2.20
CA TYR A 209 -15.45 -10.42 -3.28
C TYR A 209 -15.98 -10.85 -4.66
N ASN A 210 -16.86 -11.86 -4.68
CA ASN A 210 -17.47 -12.38 -5.91
C ASN A 210 -18.94 -11.94 -6.07
N ASP A 211 -19.44 -10.97 -5.30
CA ASP A 211 -20.83 -10.55 -5.41
C ASP A 211 -21.08 -9.77 -6.71
N ASP A 212 -22.19 -10.07 -7.41
CA ASP A 212 -22.66 -9.25 -8.53
C ASP A 212 -23.50 -8.09 -7.97
N VAL A 213 -22.81 -7.08 -7.45
CA VAL A 213 -23.41 -5.93 -6.75
C VAL A 213 -24.25 -5.02 -7.65
N LEU A 214 -24.23 -5.24 -8.96
CA LEU A 214 -25.03 -4.53 -9.95
C LEU A 214 -26.13 -5.42 -10.55
N ALA A 215 -26.41 -6.60 -9.96
CA ALA A 215 -27.35 -7.56 -10.49
C ALA A 215 -28.76 -6.97 -10.71
N ASP A 216 -29.25 -6.18 -9.74
CA ASP A 216 -30.60 -5.58 -9.82
C ASP A 216 -30.70 -4.57 -10.97
N VAL A 217 -29.67 -3.69 -11.12
CA VAL A 217 -29.64 -2.71 -12.22
C VAL A 217 -29.49 -3.39 -13.57
N LYS A 218 -28.68 -4.45 -13.66
CA LYS A 218 -28.52 -5.25 -14.89
C LYS A 218 -29.82 -5.99 -15.22
N ALA A 219 -30.53 -6.54 -14.23
CA ALA A 219 -31.81 -7.21 -14.41
C ALA A 219 -32.90 -6.22 -14.87
N GLU A 220 -32.96 -5.02 -14.32
CA GLU A 220 -33.87 -3.97 -14.75
C GLU A 220 -33.60 -3.56 -16.22
N ASN A 221 -32.35 -3.35 -16.57
CA ASN A 221 -31.95 -3.02 -17.94
C ASN A 221 -32.27 -4.15 -18.93
N ALA A 222 -32.03 -5.42 -18.57
CA ALA A 222 -32.36 -6.57 -19.38
C ALA A 222 -33.88 -6.66 -19.60
N LYS A 223 -34.66 -6.50 -18.52
CA LYS A 223 -36.14 -6.49 -18.59
C LYS A 223 -36.67 -5.40 -19.50
N ALA A 224 -36.08 -4.20 -19.48
CA ALA A 224 -36.45 -3.10 -20.38
C ALA A 224 -36.21 -3.44 -21.86
N LYS A 225 -35.28 -4.35 -22.16
CA LYS A 225 -34.98 -4.87 -23.50
C LYS A 225 -35.74 -6.16 -23.84
N GLY A 226 -36.58 -6.68 -22.93
CA GLY A 226 -37.26 -7.95 -23.10
C GLY A 226 -36.38 -9.18 -22.88
N GLU A 227 -35.26 -9.00 -22.22
CA GLU A 227 -34.27 -10.03 -21.90
C GLU A 227 -34.32 -10.43 -20.44
N THR A 228 -33.70 -11.56 -20.09
CA THR A 228 -33.53 -12.00 -18.69
C THR A 228 -32.04 -11.90 -18.33
N TYR A 229 -31.74 -11.31 -17.18
CA TYR A 229 -30.38 -11.29 -16.63
C TYR A 229 -30.19 -12.45 -15.65
N GLU A 230 -29.11 -13.19 -15.83
CA GLU A 230 -28.64 -14.20 -14.89
C GLU A 230 -27.50 -13.62 -14.03
N VAL A 231 -27.62 -13.76 -12.71
CA VAL A 231 -26.59 -13.27 -11.77
C VAL A 231 -25.26 -13.95 -12.06
N ASN A 232 -24.23 -13.15 -12.32
CA ASN A 232 -22.90 -13.62 -12.65
C ASN A 232 -21.90 -13.20 -11.56
N ARG A 233 -21.51 -14.16 -10.72
CA ARG A 233 -20.56 -13.96 -9.62
C ARG A 233 -19.14 -14.14 -10.11
N LEU A 234 -18.44 -13.03 -10.31
CA LEU A 234 -17.03 -12.97 -10.74
C LEU A 234 -16.19 -12.22 -9.71
N PRO A 235 -14.88 -12.49 -9.65
CA PRO A 235 -13.94 -11.66 -8.90
C PRO A 235 -14.11 -10.19 -9.24
N ARG A 236 -14.25 -9.36 -8.22
CA ARG A 236 -14.34 -7.89 -8.38
C ARG A 236 -12.95 -7.28 -8.36
N ASP A 237 -12.78 -6.18 -9.06
CA ASP A 237 -11.55 -5.39 -8.99
C ASP A 237 -11.45 -4.68 -7.66
N ILE A 238 -10.34 -4.89 -6.96
CA ILE A 238 -10.07 -4.38 -5.62
C ILE A 238 -8.80 -3.52 -5.68
N THR A 239 -8.86 -2.37 -5.02
CA THR A 239 -7.69 -1.49 -4.86
C THR A 239 -7.40 -1.22 -3.39
N LEU A 240 -6.17 -0.85 -3.06
CA LEU A 240 -5.94 -0.11 -1.83
C LEU A 240 -6.77 1.16 -1.87
N LEU A 241 -7.42 1.51 -0.77
CA LEU A 241 -8.10 2.79 -0.67
C LEU A 241 -7.13 3.91 -1.04
N GLN A 242 -7.55 4.79 -1.95
CA GLN A 242 -6.70 5.89 -2.40
C GLN A 242 -6.42 6.86 -1.25
N SER A 243 -5.13 7.08 -0.97
CA SER A 243 -4.71 8.06 0.03
C SER A 243 -4.78 9.47 -0.54
N TRP A 244 -5.60 10.33 0.06
CA TRP A 244 -5.59 11.77 -0.16
C TRP A 244 -4.73 12.46 0.90
N TYR A 245 -4.34 13.72 0.69
CA TYR A 245 -3.52 14.46 1.66
C TYR A 245 -4.18 14.62 3.04
N TRP A 246 -5.49 14.43 3.13
CA TRP A 246 -6.27 14.48 4.38
C TRP A 246 -6.57 13.10 4.99
N THR A 247 -6.13 12.01 4.36
CA THR A 247 -6.36 10.65 4.84
C THR A 247 -5.07 9.99 5.31
N LYS A 248 -5.19 9.03 6.23
CA LYS A 248 -4.07 8.19 6.61
C LYS A 248 -3.75 7.19 5.49
N PRO A 249 -2.49 6.70 5.40
CA PRO A 249 -2.12 5.65 4.47
C PRO A 249 -2.98 4.38 4.64
N SER A 250 -3.27 3.71 3.53
CA SER A 250 -4.12 2.51 3.50
C SER A 250 -3.43 1.23 3.99
N ILE A 251 -2.14 1.28 4.28
CA ILE A 251 -1.37 0.20 4.89
C ILE A 251 -0.86 0.71 6.24
N ARG A 252 -1.30 0.09 7.33
CA ARG A 252 -1.00 0.53 8.70
C ARG A 252 -0.34 -0.60 9.48
N TRP A 253 0.93 -0.38 9.82
CA TRP A 253 1.66 -1.27 10.71
C TRP A 253 1.44 -0.87 12.17
N HIS A 254 1.28 -1.86 13.03
CA HIS A 254 1.45 -1.64 14.47
C HIS A 254 2.91 -1.23 14.76
N LYS A 255 3.13 -0.41 15.76
CA LYS A 255 4.47 0.15 16.09
C LYS A 255 5.53 -0.92 16.36
N ASN A 256 5.14 -2.14 16.83
CA ASN A 256 6.07 -3.26 17.03
C ASN A 256 6.52 -3.93 15.72
N GLY A 257 5.87 -3.61 14.59
CA GLY A 257 6.17 -4.14 13.27
C GLY A 257 5.73 -5.58 13.02
N ASN A 258 4.93 -6.19 13.92
CA ASN A 258 4.50 -7.58 13.80
C ASN A 258 3.04 -7.74 13.34
N ALA A 259 2.27 -6.66 13.35
CA ALA A 259 0.90 -6.66 12.85
C ALA A 259 0.72 -5.57 11.79
N VAL A 260 -0.06 -5.87 10.77
CA VAL A 260 -0.39 -4.93 9.69
C VAL A 260 -1.84 -5.07 9.27
N ALA A 261 -2.48 -3.95 9.05
CA ALA A 261 -3.82 -3.87 8.48
C ALA A 261 -3.79 -3.06 7.19
N VAL A 262 -4.68 -3.41 6.27
CA VAL A 262 -4.87 -2.73 4.99
C VAL A 262 -6.32 -2.32 4.83
N MET A 263 -6.55 -1.15 4.26
CA MET A 263 -7.87 -0.72 3.84
C MET A 263 -8.00 -0.86 2.33
N LEU A 264 -8.98 -1.66 1.93
CA LEU A 264 -9.26 -2.02 0.55
C LEU A 264 -10.63 -1.49 0.14
N GLU A 265 -10.78 -1.16 -1.13
CA GLU A 265 -12.06 -0.76 -1.71
C GLU A 265 -12.32 -1.50 -3.03
N ALA A 266 -13.58 -1.84 -3.29
CA ALA A 266 -14.00 -2.32 -4.59
C ALA A 266 -14.05 -1.16 -5.58
N TRP A 267 -13.61 -1.38 -6.82
CA TRP A 267 -13.64 -0.37 -7.88
C TRP A 267 -15.05 0.17 -8.16
N ASP A 268 -16.07 -0.65 -7.95
CA ASP A 268 -17.47 -0.24 -8.06
C ASP A 268 -17.97 0.63 -6.90
N ASN A 269 -17.13 0.87 -5.91
CA ASN A 269 -17.36 1.71 -4.73
C ASN A 269 -18.56 1.32 -3.86
N LYS A 270 -18.96 0.05 -3.88
CA LYS A 270 -20.04 -0.48 -3.04
C LYS A 270 -19.56 -1.21 -1.79
N ASP A 271 -18.26 -1.52 -1.74
CA ASP A 271 -17.64 -2.21 -0.61
C ASP A 271 -16.29 -1.63 -0.25
N ARG A 272 -16.04 -1.60 1.06
CA ARG A 272 -14.76 -1.27 1.66
C ARG A 272 -14.45 -2.27 2.76
N TRP A 273 -13.18 -2.72 2.84
CA TRP A 273 -12.75 -3.67 3.85
C TRP A 273 -11.58 -3.13 4.65
N ILE A 274 -11.56 -3.46 5.94
CA ILE A 274 -10.35 -3.46 6.75
C ILE A 274 -9.95 -4.91 6.90
N ALA A 275 -8.77 -5.27 6.43
CA ALA A 275 -8.22 -6.61 6.55
C ALA A 275 -6.86 -6.59 7.23
N THR A 276 -6.59 -7.55 8.10
CA THR A 276 -5.25 -7.80 8.63
C THR A 276 -4.54 -8.82 7.76
N VAL A 277 -3.20 -8.77 7.76
CA VAL A 277 -2.38 -9.75 7.06
C VAL A 277 -1.83 -10.75 8.07
N ASP A 278 -2.18 -12.02 7.91
CA ASP A 278 -1.47 -13.10 8.58
C ASP A 278 -0.09 -13.27 7.93
N LEU A 279 0.94 -12.81 8.63
CA LEU A 279 2.32 -12.81 8.13
C LEU A 279 2.89 -14.24 8.00
N ALA A 280 2.37 -15.19 8.78
CA ALA A 280 2.82 -16.58 8.75
C ALA A 280 2.17 -17.38 7.62
N ASN A 281 0.84 -17.26 7.47
CA ASN A 281 0.08 -17.97 6.45
C ASN A 281 -0.02 -17.20 5.12
N LYS A 282 0.39 -15.91 5.10
CA LYS A 282 0.40 -15.03 3.92
C LYS A 282 -1.00 -14.87 3.33
N THR A 283 -1.96 -14.61 4.20
CA THR A 283 -3.37 -14.46 3.85
C THR A 283 -3.95 -13.16 4.40
N LEU A 284 -5.01 -12.69 3.74
CA LEU A 284 -5.83 -11.59 4.25
C LEU A 284 -6.93 -12.16 5.14
N GLU A 285 -7.14 -11.52 6.29
CA GLU A 285 -8.21 -11.82 7.23
C GLU A 285 -9.14 -10.61 7.36
N ASN A 286 -10.39 -10.76 6.94
CA ASN A 286 -11.36 -9.68 7.04
C ASN A 286 -11.67 -9.33 8.50
N GLN A 287 -11.52 -8.06 8.86
CA GLN A 287 -11.89 -7.54 10.17
C GLN A 287 -13.20 -6.75 10.09
N HIS A 288 -13.39 -5.97 9.03
CA HIS A 288 -14.58 -5.18 8.82
C HIS A 288 -14.92 -5.08 7.33
N ARG A 289 -16.21 -5.19 7.00
CA ARG A 289 -16.78 -4.88 5.69
C ARG A 289 -17.81 -3.77 5.84
N LEU A 290 -17.63 -2.67 5.15
CA LEU A 290 -18.65 -1.67 4.94
C LEU A 290 -19.23 -1.87 3.54
N HIS A 291 -20.53 -2.11 3.47
CA HIS A 291 -21.27 -2.28 2.21
C HIS A 291 -22.40 -1.26 2.13
N ASP A 292 -22.63 -0.71 0.94
CA ASP A 292 -23.76 0.14 0.63
C ASP A 292 -24.27 -0.17 -0.78
N ASP A 293 -25.58 -0.35 -0.93
CA ASP A 293 -26.22 -0.68 -2.21
C ASP A 293 -26.09 0.46 -3.24
N ALA A 294 -25.91 1.70 -2.79
CA ALA A 294 -25.65 2.84 -3.66
C ALA A 294 -24.15 3.04 -3.85
N TRP A 295 -23.45 3.51 -2.82
CA TRP A 295 -22.00 3.72 -2.82
C TRP A 295 -21.47 4.05 -1.42
N VAL A 296 -20.24 3.64 -1.12
CA VAL A 296 -19.55 3.96 0.13
C VAL A 296 -18.93 5.35 0.06
N ASN A 297 -19.14 6.18 1.09
CA ASN A 297 -18.60 7.52 1.18
C ASN A 297 -17.05 7.52 1.24
N TYR A 298 -16.39 8.46 0.57
CA TYR A 298 -14.93 8.63 0.61
C TYR A 298 -14.40 9.20 1.93
N ARG A 299 -15.25 9.78 2.77
CA ARG A 299 -14.88 10.24 4.11
C ARG A 299 -15.02 9.09 5.11
N PHE A 300 -14.64 9.37 6.35
CA PHE A 300 -14.83 8.48 7.49
C PHE A 300 -14.16 7.10 7.31
N ASN A 301 -12.92 7.14 6.83
CA ASN A 301 -12.11 5.97 6.54
C ASN A 301 -10.85 5.90 7.41
N ALA A 302 -10.79 6.62 8.53
CA ALA A 302 -9.65 6.54 9.43
C ALA A 302 -9.62 5.18 10.13
N PHE A 303 -8.45 4.56 10.15
CA PHE A 303 -8.16 3.34 10.90
C PHE A 303 -6.70 3.32 11.31
N ASP A 304 -6.42 2.71 12.44
CA ASP A 304 -5.06 2.51 12.95
C ASP A 304 -5.06 1.49 14.09
N TRP A 305 -3.89 1.26 14.65
CA TRP A 305 -3.67 0.42 15.82
C TRP A 305 -3.59 1.26 17.09
N LEU A 306 -3.97 0.69 18.22
CA LEU A 306 -3.59 1.21 19.52
C LEU A 306 -2.07 1.09 19.68
N ASN A 307 -1.48 1.87 20.59
CA ASN A 307 -0.03 1.87 20.78
C ASN A 307 0.50 0.61 21.46
N ASP A 308 -0.18 0.15 22.51
CA ASP A 308 0.32 -0.92 23.39
C ASP A 308 -0.32 -2.28 23.14
N SER A 309 -1.35 -2.35 22.28
CA SER A 309 -2.01 -3.59 21.91
C SER A 309 -2.28 -3.67 20.42
N GLU A 310 -2.24 -4.87 19.87
CA GLU A 310 -2.64 -5.15 18.48
C GLU A 310 -4.17 -5.10 18.34
N THR A 311 -4.77 -3.99 18.78
CA THR A 311 -6.19 -3.68 18.67
C THR A 311 -6.37 -2.58 17.64
N LEU A 312 -7.24 -2.80 16.67
CA LEU A 312 -7.62 -1.79 15.68
C LEU A 312 -8.61 -0.80 16.29
N TYR A 313 -8.50 0.47 15.91
CA TYR A 313 -9.59 1.43 16.02
C TYR A 313 -9.90 2.00 14.64
N TYR A 314 -11.17 2.23 14.35
CA TYR A 314 -11.58 2.70 13.04
C TYR A 314 -12.93 3.40 13.04
N GLN A 315 -13.17 4.17 11.97
CA GLN A 315 -14.47 4.74 11.65
C GLN A 315 -15.25 3.82 10.71
N SER A 316 -16.57 3.75 10.92
CA SER A 316 -17.46 3.09 9.98
C SER A 316 -18.85 3.72 10.00
N GLU A 317 -19.49 3.78 8.82
CA GLU A 317 -20.86 4.27 8.60
C GLU A 317 -21.89 3.16 8.50
N HIS A 318 -21.58 1.90 8.87
CA HIS A 318 -22.48 0.76 8.69
C HIS A 318 -23.82 0.88 9.43
N THR A 319 -23.94 1.83 10.36
CA THR A 319 -25.21 2.15 11.07
C THR A 319 -25.91 3.38 10.50
N GLY A 320 -25.44 3.94 9.38
CA GLY A 320 -25.98 5.14 8.74
C GLY A 320 -25.33 6.46 9.19
N TYR A 321 -24.50 6.41 10.24
CA TYR A 321 -23.66 7.54 10.71
C TYR A 321 -22.24 7.06 10.97
N SER A 322 -21.25 7.94 10.80
CA SER A 322 -19.86 7.62 11.12
C SER A 322 -19.68 7.50 12.62
N HIS A 323 -19.28 6.32 13.07
CA HIS A 323 -18.99 6.03 14.45
C HIS A 323 -17.60 5.40 14.64
N LEU A 324 -17.11 5.49 15.88
CA LEU A 324 -15.84 4.96 16.32
C LEU A 324 -16.01 3.54 16.86
N TYR A 325 -15.14 2.64 16.42
CA TYR A 325 -15.09 1.24 16.82
C TYR A 325 -13.67 0.87 17.26
N VAL A 326 -13.57 -0.10 18.17
CA VAL A 326 -12.35 -0.83 18.47
C VAL A 326 -12.56 -2.31 18.29
N GLN A 327 -11.51 -3.02 17.86
CA GLN A 327 -11.59 -4.44 17.55
C GLN A 327 -10.23 -5.11 17.64
N LYS A 328 -10.14 -6.18 18.43
CA LYS A 328 -9.02 -7.11 18.30
C LYS A 328 -9.21 -7.95 17.04
N PRO A 329 -8.17 -8.20 16.23
CA PRO A 329 -8.30 -9.06 15.06
C PRO A 329 -8.95 -10.41 15.39
N GLY A 330 -9.93 -10.79 14.56
CA GLY A 330 -10.73 -12.00 14.76
C GLY A 330 -11.86 -11.93 15.79
N GLU A 331 -11.95 -10.85 16.57
CA GLU A 331 -13.04 -10.63 17.52
C GLU A 331 -14.14 -9.74 16.92
N LYS A 332 -15.27 -9.63 17.63
CA LYS A 332 -16.34 -8.71 17.24
C LYS A 332 -15.97 -7.27 17.57
N PRO A 333 -16.34 -6.31 16.70
CA PRO A 333 -16.11 -4.90 16.98
C PRO A 333 -16.95 -4.42 18.18
N VAL A 334 -16.35 -3.50 18.95
CA VAL A 334 -17.02 -2.78 20.03
C VAL A 334 -17.20 -1.33 19.60
N ALA A 335 -18.44 -0.84 19.59
CA ALA A 335 -18.73 0.55 19.30
C ALA A 335 -18.43 1.42 20.52
N LEU A 336 -17.56 2.42 20.35
CA LEU A 336 -17.28 3.42 21.39
C LEU A 336 -18.23 4.61 21.31
N THR A 337 -18.86 4.81 20.16
CA THR A 337 -19.86 5.88 19.95
C THR A 337 -21.07 5.32 19.22
N SER A 338 -22.26 5.90 19.49
CA SER A 338 -23.51 5.54 18.83
C SER A 338 -24.50 6.70 18.90
N GLY A 339 -25.41 6.80 17.94
CA GLY A 339 -26.43 7.85 17.90
C GLY A 339 -26.61 8.48 16.54
N ARG A 340 -27.33 9.62 16.49
CA ARG A 340 -27.60 10.36 15.24
C ARG A 340 -26.64 11.53 15.07
N PHE A 341 -25.35 11.25 14.99
CA PHE A 341 -24.29 12.23 14.81
C PHE A 341 -23.11 11.60 14.08
N ILE A 342 -22.21 12.43 13.59
CA ILE A 342 -21.01 12.03 12.83
C ILE A 342 -19.80 12.20 13.73
N VAL A 343 -18.97 11.17 13.79
CA VAL A 343 -17.61 11.20 14.36
C VAL A 343 -16.59 11.41 13.24
N ASP A 344 -15.63 12.30 13.45
CA ASP A 344 -14.56 12.63 12.50
C ASP A 344 -13.25 12.97 13.22
N ASP A 345 -12.13 13.07 12.50
CA ASP A 345 -10.82 13.53 13.00
C ASP A 345 -10.31 12.80 14.25
N LEU A 346 -10.07 11.49 14.13
CA LEU A 346 -9.61 10.65 15.24
C LEU A 346 -8.16 10.95 15.62
N THR A 347 -7.90 11.10 16.92
CA THR A 347 -6.56 11.23 17.49
C THR A 347 -6.44 10.38 18.74
N LEU A 348 -5.57 9.36 18.71
CA LEU A 348 -5.28 8.49 19.85
C LEU A 348 -4.35 9.22 20.84
N SER A 349 -4.64 9.11 22.15
CA SER A 349 -3.71 9.57 23.19
C SER A 349 -2.47 8.68 23.23
N SER A 350 -1.35 9.24 23.66
CA SER A 350 -0.05 8.52 23.72
C SER A 350 -0.02 7.35 24.71
N ASP A 351 -0.93 7.36 25.68
CA ASP A 351 -1.06 6.37 26.76
C ASP A 351 -2.18 5.36 26.51
N ASP A 352 -2.79 5.38 25.34
CA ASP A 352 -3.93 4.53 24.93
C ASP A 352 -5.17 4.64 25.85
N ASN A 353 -5.27 5.69 26.66
CA ASN A 353 -6.43 5.84 27.53
C ASN A 353 -7.64 6.42 26.81
N TYR A 354 -7.42 7.24 25.76
CA TYR A 354 -8.47 7.98 25.09
C TYR A 354 -8.28 8.04 23.59
N ILE A 355 -9.41 8.07 22.86
CA ILE A 355 -9.46 8.57 21.48
C ILE A 355 -10.22 9.88 21.47
N TYR A 356 -9.57 10.95 21.05
CA TYR A 356 -10.19 12.25 20.83
C TYR A 356 -10.76 12.30 19.41
N PHE A 357 -11.91 12.94 19.25
CA PHE A 357 -12.58 13.05 17.96
C PHE A 357 -13.46 14.30 17.89
N LYS A 358 -13.78 14.75 16.70
CA LYS A 358 -14.83 15.75 16.47
C LYS A 358 -16.15 15.05 16.26
N ALA A 359 -17.23 15.64 16.77
CA ALA A 359 -18.58 15.16 16.52
C ALA A 359 -19.59 16.30 16.59
N ASN A 360 -20.72 16.11 15.87
CA ASN A 360 -21.84 17.04 15.85
C ASN A 360 -23.03 16.52 16.68
N MET A 361 -22.76 16.09 17.92
CA MET A 361 -23.72 15.42 18.80
C MET A 361 -24.94 16.30 19.15
N GLU A 362 -24.70 17.58 19.47
CA GLU A 362 -25.76 18.47 19.93
C GLU A 362 -26.54 19.13 18.80
N HIS A 363 -25.87 19.44 17.71
CA HIS A 363 -26.49 20.07 16.55
C HIS A 363 -25.74 19.72 15.26
N PRO A 364 -26.42 19.35 14.16
CA PRO A 364 -25.79 18.92 12.90
C PRO A 364 -24.76 19.87 12.31
N GLY A 365 -24.87 21.17 12.56
CA GLY A 365 -23.94 22.20 12.07
C GLY A 365 -22.86 22.62 13.07
N LEU A 366 -22.82 22.04 14.27
CA LEU A 366 -21.85 22.37 15.32
C LEU A 366 -20.99 21.17 15.64
N TYR A 367 -19.69 21.26 15.33
CA TYR A 367 -18.71 20.24 15.65
C TYR A 367 -17.89 20.65 16.87
N GLU A 368 -17.85 19.79 17.85
CA GLU A 368 -17.07 19.94 19.07
C GLU A 368 -16.11 18.79 19.24
N VAL A 369 -15.13 18.94 20.14
CA VAL A 369 -14.14 17.90 20.45
C VAL A 369 -14.61 17.09 21.64
N TYR A 370 -14.67 15.78 21.44
CA TYR A 370 -15.05 14.80 22.44
C TYR A 370 -13.90 13.81 22.65
N ARG A 371 -14.03 12.99 23.66
CA ARG A 371 -13.16 11.83 23.87
C ARG A 371 -13.97 10.60 24.21
N ALA A 372 -13.51 9.44 23.73
CA ALA A 372 -13.96 8.13 24.16
C ALA A 372 -12.88 7.50 25.05
N ASP A 373 -13.32 6.84 26.11
CA ASP A 373 -12.48 6.08 27.02
C ASP A 373 -12.21 4.70 26.40
N LEU A 374 -10.97 4.22 26.49
CA LEU A 374 -10.55 2.92 26.00
C LEU A 374 -10.38 1.88 27.10
N SER A 375 -10.49 2.29 28.39
CA SER A 375 -10.38 1.43 29.58
C SER A 375 -11.67 0.71 29.90
#